data_54f1a8ee8c149fd9cdd28d377650b3e5
#
_entry.id   54f1a8ee8c149fd9cdd28d377650b3e5
#
_cell.length_a   1.000
_cell.length_b   1.000
_cell.length_c   1.000
_cell.angle_alpha   90.00
_cell.angle_beta   90.00
_cell.angle_gamma   90.00
#
_symmetry.space_group_name_H-M   'P 1'
#
loop_
_entity.id
_entity.type
_entity.pdbx_description
1 polymer ?
#
loop_
_entity_poly.entity_id
_entity_poly.type
_entity_poly.pdbx_seq_one_letter_code
_entity_poly.pdbx_strand_id
1 'polypeptide(L)'
;MRRRTRTFVVLFVVLLAGGAWYAAANASLSALEPPGGLETAVATAAKNWLVARAARQPLPPAPANDPQSVANGTMQFGANCAFCHGTDGRTPTKVGTSLYPRAVRLDSGGVQAYTDAELFVIIRDGIRLTGMPGFGRIHSEQEIWNLVHYLRRLRPSGKRQ
;
A
#
# COMPACT_ATOMS: atom_id res chain seq x y z
N MET A 1 22.75 -33.53 -29.40
CA MET A 1 21.99 -32.87 -28.30
C MET A 1 22.76 -31.74 -27.59
N ARG A 2 23.99 -31.95 -27.12
CA ARG A 2 24.77 -30.92 -26.34
C ARG A 2 24.98 -29.57 -27.05
N ARG A 3 25.16 -29.52 -28.39
CA ARG A 3 25.41 -28.27 -29.13
C ARG A 3 24.16 -27.39 -29.19
N ARG A 4 22.97 -27.96 -29.44
CA ARG A 4 21.69 -27.23 -29.44
C ARG A 4 21.37 -26.67 -28.07
N THR A 5 21.56 -27.43 -26.97
CA THR A 5 21.35 -26.99 -25.61
C THR A 5 22.26 -25.80 -25.26
N ARG A 6 23.53 -25.83 -25.64
CA ARG A 6 24.45 -24.69 -25.44
C ARG A 6 23.99 -23.44 -26.18
N THR A 7 23.54 -23.57 -27.44
CA THR A 7 23.02 -22.42 -28.20
C THR A 7 21.79 -21.81 -27.52
N PHE A 8 20.83 -22.60 -27.02
CA PHE A 8 19.67 -22.12 -26.31
C PHE A 8 20.05 -21.41 -25.02
N VAL A 9 21.00 -21.95 -24.24
CA VAL A 9 21.48 -21.32 -23.01
C VAL A 9 22.14 -19.96 -23.29
N VAL A 10 23.01 -19.91 -24.33
CA VAL A 10 23.67 -18.65 -24.71
C VAL A 10 22.64 -17.60 -25.15
N LEU A 11 21.69 -17.96 -26.00
CA LEU A 11 20.62 -17.06 -26.44
C LEU A 11 19.80 -16.56 -25.25
N PHE A 12 19.46 -17.44 -24.34
CA PHE A 12 18.70 -17.06 -23.13
C PHE A 12 19.47 -16.08 -22.25
N VAL A 13 20.77 -16.33 -22.02
CA VAL A 13 21.64 -15.43 -21.25
C VAL A 13 21.77 -14.07 -21.94
N VAL A 14 21.96 -14.05 -23.27
CA VAL A 14 22.03 -12.80 -24.04
C VAL A 14 20.74 -12.00 -23.95
N LEU A 15 19.58 -12.67 -24.06
CA LEU A 15 18.27 -12.03 -23.93
C LEU A 15 18.05 -11.46 -22.51
N LEU A 16 18.44 -12.22 -21.47
CA LEU A 16 18.38 -11.72 -20.10
C LEU A 16 19.30 -10.53 -19.86
N ALA A 17 20.54 -10.62 -20.34
CA ALA A 17 21.51 -9.52 -20.21
C ALA A 17 21.05 -8.26 -20.98
N GLY A 18 20.56 -8.45 -22.22
CA GLY A 18 20.00 -7.36 -23.03
C GLY A 18 18.76 -6.73 -22.38
N GLY A 19 17.85 -7.54 -21.84
CA GLY A 19 16.69 -7.07 -21.11
C GLY A 19 17.05 -6.31 -19.82
N ALA A 20 18.01 -6.83 -19.06
CA ALA A 20 18.52 -6.17 -17.86
C ALA A 20 19.22 -4.84 -18.20
N TRP A 21 20.03 -4.80 -19.24
CA TRP A 21 20.65 -3.57 -19.74
C TRP A 21 19.62 -2.55 -20.18
N TYR A 22 18.62 -2.97 -20.98
CA TYR A 22 17.55 -2.08 -21.42
C TYR A 22 16.76 -1.50 -20.23
N ALA A 23 16.41 -2.34 -19.26
CA ALA A 23 15.73 -1.90 -18.05
C ALA A 23 16.57 -0.90 -17.25
N ALA A 24 17.86 -1.18 -17.06
CA ALA A 24 18.77 -0.27 -16.35
C ALA A 24 18.98 1.06 -17.09
N ALA A 25 19.10 1.02 -18.42
CA ALA A 25 19.30 2.22 -19.24
C ALA A 25 18.06 3.13 -19.30
N ASN A 26 16.86 2.58 -19.05
CA ASN A 26 15.60 3.31 -19.06
C ASN A 26 15.00 3.50 -17.66
N ALA A 27 15.71 3.09 -16.60
CA ALA A 27 15.27 3.30 -15.25
C ALA A 27 15.30 4.79 -14.89
N SER A 28 14.20 5.32 -14.39
CA SER A 28 14.10 6.68 -13.84
C SER A 28 14.15 6.62 -12.31
N LEU A 29 14.89 7.53 -11.68
CA LEU A 29 14.85 7.76 -10.24
C LEU A 29 13.84 8.84 -9.85
N SER A 30 13.14 9.42 -10.82
CA SER A 30 12.18 10.48 -10.58
C SER A 30 10.90 9.95 -9.93
N ALA A 31 10.62 10.40 -8.70
CA ALA A 31 9.34 10.12 -8.04
C ALA A 31 8.16 10.92 -8.62
N LEU A 32 8.42 11.85 -9.56
CA LEU A 32 7.38 12.66 -10.19
C LEU A 32 6.66 11.92 -11.32
N GLU A 33 7.33 10.93 -11.90
CA GLU A 33 6.74 10.10 -12.94
C GLU A 33 5.87 8.99 -12.34
N PRO A 34 4.67 8.74 -12.88
CA PRO A 34 3.85 7.64 -12.39
C PRO A 34 4.51 6.30 -12.74
N PRO A 35 4.32 5.25 -11.90
CA PRO A 35 4.83 3.92 -12.21
C PRO A 35 4.22 3.36 -13.49
N GLY A 36 5.00 2.60 -14.24
CA GLY A 36 4.55 1.91 -15.45
C GLY A 36 3.47 0.85 -15.15
N GLY A 37 2.69 0.47 -16.16
CA GLY A 37 1.59 -0.48 -15.99
C GLY A 37 2.05 -1.85 -15.46
N LEU A 38 3.16 -2.39 -15.98
CA LEU A 38 3.73 -3.66 -15.53
C LEU A 38 4.26 -3.55 -14.09
N GLU A 39 4.98 -2.48 -13.78
CA GLU A 39 5.47 -2.20 -12.43
C GLU A 39 4.32 -2.14 -11.44
N THR A 40 3.27 -1.37 -11.75
CA THR A 40 2.06 -1.26 -10.93
C THR A 40 1.40 -2.62 -10.71
N ALA A 41 1.27 -3.43 -11.75
CA ALA A 41 0.63 -4.75 -11.65
C ALA A 41 1.43 -5.69 -10.74
N VAL A 42 2.74 -5.79 -10.97
CA VAL A 42 3.63 -6.67 -10.19
C VAL A 42 3.72 -6.19 -8.73
N ALA A 43 3.97 -4.90 -8.51
CA ALA A 43 4.08 -4.35 -7.17
C ALA A 43 2.76 -4.48 -6.39
N THR A 44 1.62 -4.24 -7.04
CA THR A 44 0.30 -4.39 -6.42
C THR A 44 0.01 -5.85 -6.06
N ALA A 45 0.29 -6.80 -6.95
CA ALA A 45 0.10 -8.22 -6.68
C ALA A 45 0.98 -8.69 -5.52
N ALA A 46 2.27 -8.33 -5.52
CA ALA A 46 3.20 -8.66 -4.45
C ALA A 46 2.77 -8.05 -3.11
N LYS A 47 2.43 -6.76 -3.09
CA LYS A 47 1.92 -6.07 -1.90
C LYS A 47 0.68 -6.76 -1.35
N ASN A 48 -0.33 -7.02 -2.18
CA ASN A 48 -1.58 -7.64 -1.74
C ASN A 48 -1.35 -9.04 -1.17
N TRP A 49 -0.48 -9.84 -1.79
CA TRP A 49 -0.11 -11.16 -1.27
C TRP A 49 0.59 -11.07 0.10
N LEU A 50 1.54 -10.13 0.26
CA LEU A 50 2.26 -9.93 1.52
C LEU A 50 1.32 -9.45 2.63
N VAL A 51 0.45 -8.49 2.34
CA VAL A 51 -0.55 -7.96 3.28
C VAL A 51 -1.52 -9.08 3.71
N ALA A 52 -2.09 -9.82 2.77
CA ALA A 52 -2.99 -10.93 3.08
C ALA A 52 -2.30 -12.02 3.90
N ARG A 53 -1.02 -12.32 3.62
CA ARG A 53 -0.22 -13.25 4.41
C ARG A 53 0.02 -12.76 5.84
N ALA A 54 0.36 -11.48 6.01
CA ALA A 54 0.60 -10.89 7.32
C ALA A 54 -0.70 -10.82 8.15
N ALA A 55 -1.83 -10.51 7.52
CA ALA A 55 -3.14 -10.46 8.17
C ALA A 55 -3.69 -11.82 8.63
N ARG A 56 -3.10 -12.94 8.18
CA ARG A 56 -3.42 -14.29 8.68
C ARG A 56 -2.70 -14.66 9.98
N GLN A 57 -1.69 -13.88 10.37
CA GLN A 57 -1.04 -14.09 11.65
C GLN A 57 -1.97 -13.64 12.78
N PRO A 58 -1.80 -14.19 14.01
CA PRO A 58 -2.54 -13.71 15.15
C PRO A 58 -2.39 -12.19 15.32
N LEU A 59 -3.50 -11.48 15.33
CA LEU A 59 -3.56 -10.05 15.57
C LEU A 59 -4.19 -9.79 16.95
N PRO A 60 -3.89 -8.64 17.57
CA PRO A 60 -4.56 -8.23 18.78
C PRO A 60 -6.07 -8.12 18.54
N PRO A 61 -6.90 -8.43 19.55
CA PRO A 61 -8.34 -8.36 19.41
C PRO A 61 -8.77 -6.93 19.07
N ALA A 62 -9.65 -6.81 18.07
CA ALA A 62 -10.23 -5.53 17.72
C ALA A 62 -11.18 -5.07 18.85
N PRO A 63 -11.08 -3.82 19.31
CA PRO A 63 -12.05 -3.24 20.25
C PRO A 63 -13.41 -3.04 19.58
N ALA A 64 -14.40 -2.64 20.38
CA ALA A 64 -15.70 -2.26 19.85
C ALA A 64 -15.58 -1.10 18.85
N ASN A 65 -16.25 -1.21 17.71
CA ASN A 65 -16.36 -0.13 16.74
C ASN A 65 -17.50 0.82 17.16
N ASP A 66 -17.23 1.60 18.17
CA ASP A 66 -18.14 2.55 18.76
C ASP A 66 -17.80 4.01 18.40
N PRO A 67 -18.65 5.00 18.73
CA PRO A 67 -18.39 6.39 18.44
C PRO A 67 -17.09 6.93 19.08
N GLN A 68 -16.70 6.43 20.24
CA GLN A 68 -15.49 6.86 20.94
C GLN A 68 -14.24 6.37 20.19
N SER A 69 -14.23 5.10 19.76
CA SER A 69 -13.15 4.54 18.94
C SER A 69 -12.97 5.31 17.64
N VAL A 70 -14.08 5.66 16.97
CA VAL A 70 -14.04 6.46 15.74
C VAL A 70 -13.53 7.88 16.01
N ALA A 71 -13.94 8.53 17.10
CA ALA A 71 -13.48 9.86 17.47
C ALA A 71 -11.96 9.87 17.73
N ASN A 72 -11.46 8.88 18.49
CA ASN A 72 -10.03 8.71 18.74
C ASN A 72 -9.26 8.50 17.42
N GLY A 73 -9.77 7.63 16.52
CA GLY A 73 -9.19 7.41 15.20
C GLY A 73 -9.17 8.67 14.34
N THR A 74 -10.19 9.53 14.45
CA THR A 74 -10.25 10.82 13.75
C THR A 74 -9.13 11.76 14.21
N MET A 75 -8.91 11.86 15.52
CA MET A 75 -7.82 12.68 16.07
C MET A 75 -6.45 12.17 15.62
N GLN A 76 -6.20 10.86 15.72
CA GLN A 76 -4.95 10.24 15.32
C GLN A 76 -4.69 10.40 13.82
N PHE A 77 -5.73 10.24 12.99
CA PHE A 77 -5.66 10.47 11.56
C PHE A 77 -5.24 11.92 11.25
N GLY A 78 -5.85 12.89 11.91
CA GLY A 78 -5.51 14.30 11.76
C GLY A 78 -4.05 14.60 12.10
N ALA A 79 -3.53 13.97 13.16
CA ALA A 79 -2.17 14.18 13.63
C ALA A 79 -1.08 13.54 12.76
N ASN A 80 -1.34 12.37 12.16
CA ASN A 80 -0.29 11.56 11.57
C ASN A 80 -0.51 11.22 10.08
N CYS A 81 -1.75 11.11 9.63
CA CYS A 81 -2.09 10.58 8.30
C CYS A 81 -2.49 11.69 7.32
N ALA A 82 -3.14 12.74 7.83
CA ALA A 82 -3.66 13.85 7.04
C ALA A 82 -2.57 14.58 6.25
N PHE A 83 -1.32 14.56 6.73
CA PHE A 83 -0.18 15.17 6.06
C PHE A 83 -0.01 14.67 4.61
N CYS A 84 -0.28 13.40 4.36
CA CYS A 84 -0.21 12.80 3.03
C CYS A 84 -1.60 12.55 2.42
N HIS A 85 -2.55 12.04 3.21
CA HIS A 85 -3.85 11.59 2.72
C HIS A 85 -4.92 12.69 2.68
N GLY A 86 -4.58 13.92 3.12
CA GLY A 86 -5.51 15.04 3.26
C GLY A 86 -6.39 14.91 4.50
N THR A 87 -6.92 16.03 4.99
CA THR A 87 -7.72 16.08 6.23
C THR A 87 -9.03 15.31 6.11
N ASP A 88 -9.53 15.13 4.91
CA ASP A 88 -10.75 14.38 4.58
C ASP A 88 -10.51 12.91 4.27
N GLY A 89 -9.23 12.47 4.13
CA GLY A 89 -8.85 11.12 3.69
C GLY A 89 -9.22 10.80 2.24
N ARG A 90 -9.73 11.79 1.49
CA ARG A 90 -10.21 11.65 0.12
C ARG A 90 -9.40 12.43 -0.89
N THR A 91 -8.77 13.49 -0.45
CA THR A 91 -8.02 14.42 -1.31
C THR A 91 -6.56 14.46 -0.84
N PRO A 92 -5.70 13.57 -1.37
CA PRO A 92 -4.28 13.57 -1.00
C PRO A 92 -3.65 14.94 -1.19
N THR A 93 -2.76 15.32 -0.29
CA THR A 93 -2.06 16.61 -0.31
C THR A 93 -1.05 16.68 -1.46
N LYS A 94 -0.47 17.87 -1.68
CA LYS A 94 0.65 18.02 -2.62
C LYS A 94 1.84 17.12 -2.24
N VAL A 95 2.12 16.96 -0.94
CA VAL A 95 3.16 16.05 -0.47
C VAL A 95 2.78 14.61 -0.78
N GLY A 96 1.55 14.20 -0.46
CA GLY A 96 1.08 12.84 -0.74
C GLY A 96 1.11 12.49 -2.24
N THR A 97 0.78 13.44 -3.12
CA THR A 97 0.83 13.24 -4.57
C THR A 97 2.24 13.30 -5.16
N SER A 98 3.23 13.78 -4.41
CA SER A 98 4.65 13.78 -4.80
C SER A 98 5.39 12.52 -4.38
N LEU A 99 4.76 11.62 -3.62
CA LEU A 99 5.35 10.33 -3.25
C LEU A 99 5.33 9.34 -4.41
N TYR A 100 6.21 8.35 -4.34
CA TYR A 100 6.24 7.24 -5.29
C TYR A 100 6.05 5.90 -4.54
N PRO A 101 4.98 5.17 -4.82
CA PRO A 101 3.76 5.63 -5.50
C PRO A 101 3.04 6.71 -4.71
N ARG A 102 2.17 7.46 -5.38
CA ARG A 102 1.38 8.54 -4.76
C ARG A 102 0.48 8.01 -3.64
N ALA A 103 0.25 8.84 -2.61
CA ALA A 103 -0.73 8.52 -1.59
C ALA A 103 -2.11 8.30 -2.21
N VAL A 104 -2.79 7.25 -1.78
CA VAL A 104 -4.10 6.86 -2.32
C VAL A 104 -5.23 7.59 -1.60
N ARG A 105 -6.35 7.72 -2.27
CA ARG A 105 -7.63 8.10 -1.65
C ARG A 105 -8.10 6.93 -0.77
N LEU A 106 -8.37 7.22 0.50
CA LEU A 106 -8.74 6.18 1.47
C LEU A 106 -10.20 5.73 1.35
N ASP A 107 -11.05 6.52 0.69
CA ASP A 107 -12.43 6.15 0.35
C ASP A 107 -12.52 5.33 -0.94
N SER A 108 -11.41 5.11 -1.66
CA SER A 108 -11.41 4.38 -2.92
C SER A 108 -11.81 2.91 -2.73
N GLY A 109 -12.46 2.34 -3.77
CA GLY A 109 -12.86 0.92 -3.76
C GLY A 109 -11.69 -0.02 -3.49
N GLY A 110 -10.50 0.29 -4.00
CA GLY A 110 -9.30 -0.52 -3.76
C GLY A 110 -8.85 -0.55 -2.31
N VAL A 111 -8.94 0.58 -1.58
CA VAL A 111 -8.64 0.63 -0.15
C VAL A 111 -9.76 0.00 0.67
N GLN A 112 -11.01 0.28 0.33
CA GLN A 112 -12.16 -0.22 1.07
C GLN A 112 -12.43 -1.72 0.85
N ALA A 113 -11.80 -2.34 -0.14
CA ALA A 113 -11.85 -3.79 -0.37
C ALA A 113 -10.96 -4.59 0.59
N TYR A 114 -9.94 -3.97 1.21
CA TYR A 114 -9.16 -4.65 2.25
C TYR A 114 -10.04 -5.01 3.45
N THR A 115 -9.76 -6.15 4.08
CA THR A 115 -10.34 -6.53 5.37
C THR A 115 -9.83 -5.60 6.48
N ASP A 116 -10.48 -5.57 7.64
CA ASP A 116 -10.01 -4.78 8.79
C ASP A 116 -8.63 -5.25 9.27
N ALA A 117 -8.39 -6.56 9.26
CA ALA A 117 -7.09 -7.15 9.56
C ALA A 117 -5.99 -6.68 8.59
N GLU A 118 -6.28 -6.61 7.31
CA GLU A 118 -5.35 -6.11 6.29
C GLU A 118 -5.07 -4.62 6.47
N LEU A 119 -6.09 -3.80 6.75
CA LEU A 119 -5.92 -2.38 7.06
C LEU A 119 -5.08 -2.19 8.32
N PHE A 120 -5.33 -2.99 9.36
CA PHE A 120 -4.54 -2.96 10.59
C PHE A 120 -3.06 -3.22 10.29
N VAL A 121 -2.75 -4.28 9.53
CA VAL A 121 -1.38 -4.63 9.15
C VAL A 121 -0.73 -3.52 8.30
N ILE A 122 -1.46 -2.96 7.32
CA ILE A 122 -0.97 -1.87 6.48
C ILE A 122 -0.60 -0.66 7.33
N ILE A 123 -1.41 -0.28 8.31
CA ILE A 123 -1.14 0.86 9.18
C ILE A 123 0.01 0.53 10.13
N ARG A 124 -0.01 -0.65 10.78
CA ARG A 124 1.01 -1.05 11.74
C ARG A 124 2.40 -1.14 11.11
N ASP A 125 2.50 -1.80 9.97
CA ASP A 125 3.79 -2.17 9.38
C ASP A 125 4.23 -1.20 8.27
N GLY A 126 3.32 -0.36 7.74
CA GLY A 126 3.55 0.45 6.56
C GLY A 126 3.66 -0.38 5.28
N ILE A 127 4.09 0.25 4.20
CA ILE A 127 4.32 -0.42 2.92
C ILE A 127 5.74 -0.13 2.46
N ARG A 128 6.59 -1.16 2.52
CA ARG A 128 7.99 -1.07 2.11
C ARG A 128 8.12 -0.55 0.68
N LEU A 129 9.16 0.23 0.42
CA LEU A 129 9.46 0.88 -0.87
C LEU A 129 8.39 1.90 -1.31
N THR A 130 7.63 2.43 -0.34
CA THR A 130 6.69 3.54 -0.56
C THR A 130 6.91 4.63 0.49
N GLY A 131 6.24 5.77 0.32
CA GLY A 131 6.25 6.84 1.31
C GLY A 131 5.35 6.57 2.53
N MET A 132 4.66 5.43 2.64
CA MET A 132 3.81 5.11 3.80
C MET A 132 4.63 4.42 4.90
N PRO A 133 4.93 5.10 6.03
CA PRO A 133 5.66 4.53 7.14
C PRO A 133 4.79 3.54 7.94
N GLY A 134 5.44 2.66 8.71
CA GLY A 134 4.76 1.84 9.71
C GLY A 134 4.56 2.59 11.02
N PHE A 135 3.35 2.55 11.54
CA PHE A 135 2.96 3.28 12.76
C PHE A 135 3.00 2.42 14.03
N GLY A 136 3.32 1.14 13.94
CA GLY A 136 3.35 0.22 15.09
C GLY A 136 4.40 0.55 16.16
N ARG A 137 5.34 1.48 15.89
CA ARG A 137 6.27 2.01 16.90
C ARG A 137 5.80 3.33 17.51
N ILE A 138 4.79 3.95 16.94
CA ILE A 138 4.28 5.28 17.31
C ILE A 138 2.94 5.12 18.03
N HIS A 139 2.11 4.21 17.54
CA HIS A 139 0.78 3.94 18.03
C HIS A 139 0.69 2.57 18.70
N SER A 140 -0.11 2.49 19.77
CA SER A 140 -0.54 1.23 20.36
C SER A 140 -1.46 0.46 19.40
N GLU A 141 -1.63 -0.82 19.62
CA GLU A 141 -2.53 -1.66 18.82
C GLU A 141 -3.97 -1.18 18.87
N GLN A 142 -4.41 -0.68 20.02
CA GLN A 142 -5.73 -0.06 20.21
C GLN A 142 -5.90 1.19 19.32
N GLU A 143 -4.88 2.03 19.25
CA GLU A 143 -4.90 3.23 18.43
C GLU A 143 -4.93 2.89 16.94
N ILE A 144 -4.23 1.83 16.52
CA ILE A 144 -4.27 1.37 15.12
C ILE A 144 -5.67 0.85 14.78
N TRP A 145 -6.34 0.13 15.69
CA TRP A 145 -7.73 -0.28 15.48
C TRP A 145 -8.69 0.92 15.39
N ASN A 146 -8.49 1.94 16.22
CA ASN A 146 -9.27 3.18 16.12
C ASN A 146 -9.14 3.84 14.74
N LEU A 147 -7.91 3.85 14.17
CA LEU A 147 -7.68 4.31 12.80
C LEU A 147 -8.43 3.46 11.77
N VAL A 148 -8.43 2.12 11.91
CA VAL A 148 -9.21 1.24 11.03
C VAL A 148 -10.70 1.58 11.09
N HIS A 149 -11.26 1.78 12.30
CA HIS A 149 -12.66 2.15 12.48
C HIS A 149 -13.00 3.50 11.82
N TYR A 150 -12.10 4.49 11.96
CA TYR A 150 -12.24 5.77 11.27
C TYR A 150 -12.25 5.59 9.74
N LEU A 151 -11.28 4.81 9.17
CA LEU A 151 -11.20 4.58 7.73
C LEU A 151 -12.47 3.96 7.16
N ARG A 152 -13.17 3.12 7.93
CA ARG A 152 -14.45 2.53 7.52
C ARG A 152 -15.57 3.56 7.42
N ARG A 153 -15.49 4.69 8.11
CA ARG A 153 -16.44 5.81 7.96
C ARG A 153 -16.22 6.61 6.67
N LEU A 154 -15.05 6.47 6.04
CA LEU A 154 -14.77 7.13 4.76
C LEU A 154 -15.43 6.43 3.57
N ARG A 155 -15.93 5.21 3.72
CA ARG A 155 -16.65 4.52 2.64
C ARG A 155 -17.65 5.48 2.00
N PRO A 156 -17.69 5.60 0.66
CA PRO A 156 -18.77 6.30 0.01
C PRO A 156 -20.08 5.71 0.51
N SER A 157 -21.04 6.55 0.84
CA SER A 157 -22.40 6.11 1.17
C SER A 157 -22.96 5.46 -0.09
N GLY A 158 -22.63 4.19 -0.34
CA GLY A 158 -23.08 3.43 -1.48
C GLY A 158 -24.58 3.32 -1.40
N LYS A 159 -25.28 3.67 -2.48
CA LYS A 159 -26.65 3.26 -2.69
C LYS A 159 -26.73 1.77 -2.33
N ARG A 160 -27.45 1.46 -1.26
CA ARG A 160 -27.90 0.10 -1.02
C ARG A 160 -28.76 -0.26 -2.22
N GLN A 161 -28.20 -1.07 -3.13
CA GLN A 161 -29.00 -1.77 -4.13
C GLN A 161 -29.60 -3.00 -3.47
#